data_88977df3a31c688370eb9ef2d454c793
#
_entry.id   88977df3a31c688370eb9ef2d454c793
#
_cell.length_a   1.000
_cell.length_b   1.000
_cell.length_c   1.000
_cell.angle_alpha   90.00
_cell.angle_beta   90.00
_cell.angle_gamma   90.00
#
_symmetry.space_group_name_H-M   'P 1'
#
loop_
_entity.id
_entity.type
_entity.pdbx_description
1 polymer ?
#
loop_
_entity_poly.entity_id
_entity_poly.type
_entity_poly.pdbx_seq_one_letter_code
_entity_poly.pdbx_strand_id
1 'polypeptide(L)'
;HHPLIKVNSEWIDTNITENNNLLVQFMLKQNDITFNVFSGHVHQEFYKRINNVCFYTSPSTCYQFEAQSDSFNVDRSLSNGYRVISLHGNTLTTNVIRL
;
A
#
# COMPACT_ATOMS: atom_id res chain seq x y z
N HIS A 1 -6.47 -3.28 6.77
CA HIS A 1 -6.04 -1.87 6.91
C HIS A 1 -4.52 -1.74 6.93
N HIS A 2 -3.80 -2.51 7.74
CA HIS A 2 -2.34 -2.45 7.82
C HIS A 2 -1.66 -3.09 6.60
N PRO A 3 -0.48 -2.60 6.17
CA PRO A 3 0.23 -3.19 5.04
C PRO A 3 0.73 -4.61 5.34
N LEU A 4 0.86 -5.41 4.28
CA LEU A 4 1.45 -6.76 4.35
C LEU A 4 2.96 -6.76 4.12
N ILE A 5 3.50 -5.67 3.57
CA ILE A 5 4.93 -5.52 3.27
C ILE A 5 5.45 -4.19 3.78
N LYS A 6 6.76 -4.10 3.93
CA LYS A 6 7.44 -2.86 4.31
C LYS A 6 7.28 -1.78 3.23
N VAL A 7 7.06 -0.55 3.68
CA VAL A 7 6.98 0.65 2.83
C VAL A 7 8.24 1.52 2.91
N ASN A 8 9.29 1.02 3.58
CA ASN A 8 10.58 1.68 3.80
C ASN A 8 10.51 2.92 4.71
N SER A 9 9.54 2.95 5.62
CA SER A 9 9.46 3.90 6.72
C SER A 9 9.55 3.12 8.02
N GLU A 10 10.66 3.18 8.73
CA GLU A 10 10.98 2.26 9.83
C GLU A 10 9.89 2.23 10.90
N TRP A 11 9.41 3.39 11.34
CA TRP A 11 8.39 3.49 12.37
C TRP A 11 7.02 2.94 11.91
N ILE A 12 6.68 3.05 10.61
CA ILE A 12 5.45 2.47 10.04
C ILE A 12 5.62 0.95 9.91
N ASP A 13 6.80 0.52 9.49
CA ASP A 13 7.10 -0.89 9.23
C ASP A 13 7.06 -1.76 10.49
N THR A 14 7.04 -1.16 11.68
CA THR A 14 6.75 -1.86 12.94
C THR A 14 5.28 -2.28 13.08
N ASN A 15 4.39 -1.72 12.28
CA ASN A 15 2.93 -1.95 12.30
C ASN A 15 2.45 -2.80 11.12
N ILE A 16 3.30 -3.63 10.55
CA ILE A 16 2.90 -4.60 9.53
C ILE A 16 1.92 -5.60 10.15
N THR A 17 0.98 -6.07 9.33
CA THR A 17 0.01 -7.10 9.74
C THR A 17 0.74 -8.32 10.31
N GLU A 18 0.32 -8.78 11.49
CA GLU A 18 0.83 -10.00 12.10
C GLU A 18 0.62 -11.20 11.15
N ASN A 19 1.59 -12.09 11.09
CA ASN A 19 1.60 -13.23 10.16
C ASN A 19 1.55 -12.86 8.67
N ASN A 20 1.92 -11.63 8.32
CA ASN A 20 1.91 -11.11 6.94
C ASN A 20 2.63 -12.03 5.95
N ASN A 21 3.79 -12.59 6.34
CA ASN A 21 4.59 -13.48 5.49
C ASN A 21 3.87 -14.77 5.13
N LEU A 22 3.01 -15.32 5.98
CA LEU A 22 2.22 -16.52 5.66
C LEU A 22 1.23 -16.22 4.52
N LEU A 23 0.54 -15.08 4.59
CA LEU A 23 -0.39 -14.65 3.56
C LEU A 23 0.33 -14.32 2.24
N VAL A 24 1.45 -13.59 2.32
CA VAL A 24 2.25 -13.26 1.14
C VAL A 24 2.78 -14.52 0.46
N GLN A 25 3.32 -15.48 1.23
CA GLN A 25 3.78 -16.76 0.67
C GLN A 25 2.66 -17.59 0.05
N PHE A 26 1.46 -17.58 0.66
CA PHE A 26 0.28 -18.24 0.07
C PHE A 26 -0.04 -17.64 -1.30
N MET A 27 -0.11 -16.32 -1.41
CA MET A 27 -0.39 -15.64 -2.69
C MET A 27 0.69 -15.91 -3.74
N LEU A 28 1.98 -15.87 -3.35
CA LEU A 28 3.09 -16.13 -4.25
C LEU A 28 3.10 -17.54 -4.84
N LYS A 29 2.54 -18.52 -4.12
CA LYS A 29 2.41 -19.90 -4.61
C LYS A 29 1.30 -20.09 -5.65
N GLN A 30 0.37 -19.15 -5.76
CA GLN A 30 -0.76 -19.20 -6.70
C GLN A 30 -0.37 -18.52 -8.02
N ASN A 31 0.57 -19.09 -8.76
CA ASN A 31 1.18 -18.45 -9.93
C ASN A 31 0.20 -18.06 -11.05
N ASP A 32 -0.95 -18.74 -11.12
CA ASP A 32 -1.98 -18.49 -12.14
C ASP A 32 -2.90 -17.31 -11.79
N ILE A 33 -2.74 -16.75 -10.59
CA ILE A 33 -3.58 -15.66 -10.08
C ILE A 33 -2.72 -14.42 -9.86
N THR A 34 -3.16 -13.28 -10.39
CA THR A 34 -2.61 -11.98 -10.03
C THR A 34 -3.39 -11.43 -8.84
N PHE A 35 -2.70 -11.21 -7.74
CA PHE A 35 -3.28 -10.59 -6.55
C PHE A 35 -3.01 -9.09 -6.55
N ASN A 36 -4.04 -8.31 -6.24
CA ASN A 36 -3.94 -6.87 -6.01
C ASN A 36 -4.35 -6.59 -4.57
N VAL A 37 -3.38 -6.23 -3.76
CA VAL A 37 -3.51 -6.00 -2.33
C VAL A 37 -3.53 -4.51 -2.06
N PHE A 38 -4.61 -4.02 -1.48
CA PHE A 38 -4.78 -2.61 -1.11
C PHE A 38 -4.77 -2.48 0.41
N SER A 39 -4.00 -1.51 0.91
CA SER A 39 -3.95 -1.18 2.33
C SER A 39 -3.94 0.33 2.57
N GLY A 40 -4.34 0.72 3.74
CA GLY A 40 -4.30 2.08 4.24
C GLY A 40 -3.15 2.28 5.24
N HIS A 41 -3.45 2.89 6.38
CA HIS A 41 -2.57 3.08 7.53
C HIS A 41 -1.36 3.99 7.31
N VAL A 42 -0.64 3.81 6.23
CA VAL A 42 0.66 4.45 5.96
C VAL A 42 0.55 5.90 5.50
N HIS A 43 -0.63 6.39 5.14
CA HIS A 43 -0.87 7.74 4.63
C HIS A 43 0.08 8.15 3.50
N GLN A 44 0.46 7.19 2.66
CA GLN A 44 1.38 7.38 1.54
C GLN A 44 0.85 6.69 0.29
N GLU A 45 1.19 7.23 -0.85
CA GLU A 45 1.05 6.53 -2.12
C GLU A 45 2.28 5.65 -2.34
N PHE A 46 2.10 4.36 -2.23
CA PHE A 46 3.18 3.37 -2.42
C PHE A 46 2.69 2.26 -3.34
N TYR A 47 3.59 1.75 -4.16
CA TYR A 47 3.37 0.60 -5.02
C TYR A 47 4.59 -0.30 -5.04
N LYS A 48 4.36 -1.59 -4.95
CA LYS A 48 5.40 -2.60 -5.17
C LYS A 48 4.80 -3.85 -5.75
N ARG A 49 5.47 -4.44 -6.74
CA ARG A 49 5.12 -5.74 -7.28
C ARG A 49 6.17 -6.77 -6.89
N ILE A 50 5.72 -7.94 -6.44
CA ILE A 50 6.53 -9.12 -6.18
C ILE A 50 5.88 -10.27 -6.96
N ASN A 51 6.49 -10.70 -8.05
CA ASN A 51 5.96 -11.73 -8.96
C ASN A 51 4.50 -11.46 -9.37
N ASN A 52 3.57 -12.29 -8.90
CA ASN A 52 2.14 -12.22 -9.19
C ASN A 52 1.33 -11.39 -8.17
N VAL A 53 1.99 -10.72 -7.22
CA VAL A 53 1.32 -9.91 -6.19
C VAL A 53 1.69 -8.45 -6.33
N CYS A 54 0.67 -7.59 -6.49
CA CYS A 54 0.80 -6.14 -6.53
C CYS A 54 0.29 -5.55 -5.21
N PHE A 55 1.12 -4.78 -4.55
CA PHE A 55 0.80 -4.11 -3.29
C PHE A 55 0.64 -2.62 -3.52
N TYR A 56 -0.47 -2.08 -3.06
CA TYR A 56 -0.81 -0.66 -3.16
C TYR A 56 -1.17 -0.13 -1.79
N THR A 57 -0.69 1.06 -1.47
CA THR A 57 -1.21 1.82 -0.34
C THR A 57 -1.94 3.06 -0.81
N SER A 58 -2.73 3.65 0.07
CA SER A 58 -3.52 4.83 -0.22
C SER A 58 -3.01 6.03 0.57
N PRO A 59 -3.00 7.23 -0.02
CA PRO A 59 -2.85 8.44 0.75
C PRO A 59 -4.02 8.61 1.73
N SER A 60 -3.87 9.52 2.67
CA SER A 60 -4.91 9.90 3.60
C SER A 60 -5.72 11.08 3.07
N THR A 61 -7.00 11.10 3.43
CA THR A 61 -7.88 12.27 3.22
C THR A 61 -7.67 13.36 4.27
N CYS A 62 -6.77 13.14 5.23
CA CYS A 62 -6.45 14.09 6.30
C CYS A 62 -5.05 14.69 6.08
N TYR A 63 -4.00 13.99 6.45
CA TYR A 63 -2.60 14.41 6.26
C TYR A 63 -1.74 13.23 5.81
N GLN A 64 -0.58 13.55 5.23
CA GLN A 64 0.33 12.53 4.74
C GLN A 64 1.47 12.32 5.72
N PHE A 65 1.98 11.08 5.81
CA PHE A 65 3.25 10.81 6.48
C PHE A 65 4.40 10.95 5.50
N GLU A 66 5.53 11.47 5.98
CA GLU A 66 6.75 11.55 5.19
C GLU A 66 7.23 10.14 4.81
N ALA A 67 7.44 9.95 3.50
CA ALA A 67 7.93 8.67 2.99
C ALA A 67 9.40 8.45 3.36
N GLN A 68 9.77 7.18 3.59
CA GLN A 68 11.13 6.77 3.90
C GLN A 68 11.72 7.42 5.16
N SER A 69 10.85 7.81 6.09
CA SER A 69 11.25 8.41 7.36
C SER A 69 11.43 7.33 8.44
N ASP A 70 12.48 7.46 9.25
CA ASP A 70 12.76 6.55 10.37
C ASP A 70 11.89 6.87 11.60
N SER A 71 11.35 8.07 11.66
CA SER A 71 10.50 8.54 12.76
C SER A 71 9.22 9.17 12.22
N PHE A 72 8.21 9.30 13.09
CA PHE A 72 6.96 9.97 12.75
C PHE A 72 7.22 11.40 12.26
N ASN A 73 6.82 11.68 11.02
CA ASN A 73 6.83 13.03 10.48
C ASN A 73 5.68 13.20 9.48
N VAL A 74 5.14 14.42 9.43
CA VAL A 74 4.05 14.78 8.52
C VAL A 74 4.64 15.50 7.31
N ASP A 75 4.34 14.96 6.12
CA ASP A 75 4.68 15.65 4.87
C ASP A 75 3.62 16.72 4.58
N ARG A 76 4.03 17.98 4.74
CA ARG A 76 3.18 19.14 4.46
C ARG A 76 3.23 19.61 3.00
N SER A 77 4.08 19.01 2.19
CA SER A 77 4.20 19.32 0.77
C SER A 77 3.15 18.59 -0.08
N LEU A 78 2.64 17.46 0.42
CA LEU A 78 1.63 16.66 -0.26
C LEU A 78 0.22 16.96 0.24
N SER A 79 -0.67 17.25 -0.71
CA SER A 79 -2.09 17.43 -0.39
C SER A 79 -2.75 16.10 -0.02
N ASN A 80 -3.93 16.21 0.62
CA ASN A 80 -4.79 15.09 0.93
C ASN A 80 -5.20 14.35 -0.34
N GLY A 81 -5.55 13.07 -0.22
CA GLY A 81 -5.92 12.31 -1.40
C GLY A 81 -6.60 11.00 -1.07
N TYR A 82 -7.03 10.33 -2.12
CA TYR A 82 -7.63 9.01 -2.04
C TYR A 82 -7.28 8.19 -3.30
N ARG A 83 -7.44 6.89 -3.20
CA ARG A 83 -7.21 5.97 -4.32
C ARG A 83 -8.54 5.57 -4.95
N VAL A 84 -8.61 5.66 -6.27
CA VAL A 84 -9.71 5.10 -7.06
C VAL A 84 -9.25 3.75 -7.61
N ILE A 85 -10.14 2.77 -7.52
CA ILE A 85 -9.95 1.42 -8.05
C ILE A 85 -11.12 1.15 -8.99
N SER A 86 -10.82 0.79 -10.23
CA SER A 86 -11.80 0.42 -11.23
C SER A 86 -11.54 -0.99 -11.73
N LEU A 87 -12.59 -1.80 -11.77
CA LEU A 87 -12.54 -3.18 -12.24
C LEU A 87 -13.49 -3.36 -13.41
N HIS A 88 -12.94 -3.73 -14.56
CA HIS A 88 -13.68 -4.05 -15.79
C HIS A 88 -13.32 -5.45 -16.25
N GLY A 89 -14.21 -6.42 -16.05
CA GLY A 89 -13.89 -7.82 -16.28
C GLY A 89 -12.69 -8.23 -15.40
N ASN A 90 -11.62 -8.70 -16.05
CA ASN A 90 -10.38 -9.09 -15.37
C ASN A 90 -9.31 -7.98 -15.37
N THR A 91 -9.65 -6.78 -15.81
CA THR A 91 -8.72 -5.64 -15.86
C THR A 91 -8.96 -4.72 -14.68
N LEU A 92 -7.93 -4.55 -13.85
CA LEU A 92 -7.91 -3.62 -12.74
C LEU A 92 -7.05 -2.42 -13.10
N THR A 93 -7.61 -1.22 -12.91
CA THR A 93 -6.88 0.04 -12.99
C THR A 93 -7.01 0.80 -11.68
N THR A 94 -5.96 1.50 -11.28
CA THR A 94 -5.99 2.30 -10.05
C THR A 94 -5.11 3.52 -10.17
N ASN A 95 -5.58 4.62 -9.62
CA ASN A 95 -4.86 5.88 -9.55
C ASN A 95 -5.18 6.63 -8.26
N VAL A 96 -4.29 7.52 -7.88
CA VAL A 96 -4.47 8.42 -6.74
C VAL A 96 -4.99 9.76 -7.23
N ILE A 97 -5.98 10.29 -6.54
CA ILE A 97 -6.52 11.64 -6.73
C ILE A 97 -6.05 12.47 -5.53
N ARG A 98 -5.41 13.59 -5.80
CA ARG A 98 -5.04 14.60 -4.80
C ARG A 98 -6.07 15.72 -4.77
N LEU A 99 -6.40 16.18 -3.59
CA LEU A 99 -7.39 17.23 -3.34
C LEU A 99 -6.76 18.63 -3.32
#